data_a35d253d9d70873542809cb7e8d4875e
#
_entry.id   a35d253d9d70873542809cb7e8d4875e
#
_cell.length_a   1.000
_cell.length_b   1.000
_cell.length_c   1.000
_cell.angle_alpha   90.00
_cell.angle_beta   90.00
_cell.angle_gamma   90.00
#
_symmetry.space_group_name_H-M   'P 1'
#
loop_
_entity.id
_entity.type
_entity.pdbx_description
1 polymer ?
#
loop_
_entity_poly.entity_id
_entity_poly.type
_entity_poly.pdbx_seq_one_letter_code
_entity_poly.pdbx_strand_id
1 'polypeptide(L)'
;FPPAELIPEWVMNALALRRSFDFTAYFDPEEPSGFCGVTFTIHSDDLLFVVFLATNPALRSRGYGTRILDQLKERFPGFAIALEIEPMTTDASNFHQRERRLAFYQRNGFVETGLYTDYEGDQYEVLRYLPSRLPGEAHQGMQYADLGVLRSSLEELLASLAIPVYIPTIHVGIRE
;
A
#
# COMPACT_ATOMS: atom_id res chain seq x y z
N PHE A 1 13.79 -4.45 -2.23
CA PHE A 1 13.16 -4.11 -3.52
C PHE A 1 14.17 -4.31 -4.62
N PRO A 2 13.80 -4.92 -5.77
CA PRO A 2 14.64 -4.95 -6.96
C PRO A 2 14.96 -3.52 -7.43
N PRO A 3 16.14 -3.27 -8.02
CA PRO A 3 16.51 -1.91 -8.47
C PRO A 3 15.52 -1.26 -9.45
N ALA A 4 14.78 -2.09 -10.22
CA ALA A 4 13.77 -1.63 -11.17
C ALA A 4 12.48 -1.11 -10.52
N GLU A 5 12.21 -1.47 -9.25
CA GLU A 5 11.03 -1.05 -8.48
C GLU A 5 11.32 0.20 -7.61
N LEU A 6 12.55 0.70 -7.62
CA LEU A 6 12.94 1.84 -6.79
C LEU A 6 12.64 3.15 -7.51
N ILE A 7 11.70 3.91 -6.96
CA ILE A 7 11.54 5.32 -7.34
C ILE A 7 12.85 6.04 -6.99
N PRO A 8 13.50 6.75 -7.93
CA PRO A 8 14.73 7.48 -7.64
C PRO A 8 14.55 8.44 -6.45
N GLU A 9 15.54 8.51 -5.57
CA GLU A 9 15.47 9.33 -4.34
C GLU A 9 15.09 10.78 -4.60
N TRP A 10 15.64 11.39 -5.66
CA TRP A 10 15.32 12.78 -6.02
C TRP A 10 13.83 12.95 -6.42
N VAL A 11 13.21 11.92 -7.02
CA VAL A 11 11.78 11.93 -7.36
C VAL A 11 10.96 11.84 -6.08
N MET A 12 11.31 10.93 -5.17
CA MET A 12 10.63 10.81 -3.87
C MET A 12 10.71 12.12 -3.08
N ASN A 13 11.88 12.75 -3.04
CA ASN A 13 12.08 14.04 -2.40
C ASN A 13 11.25 15.15 -3.05
N ALA A 14 11.14 15.17 -4.38
CA ALA A 14 10.29 16.13 -5.09
C ALA A 14 8.80 15.91 -4.84
N LEU A 15 8.35 14.65 -4.79
CA LEU A 15 6.97 14.29 -4.49
C LEU A 15 6.60 14.58 -3.03
N ALA A 16 7.51 14.36 -2.08
CA ALA A 16 7.29 14.66 -0.67
C ALA A 16 7.05 16.15 -0.36
N LEU A 17 7.32 17.05 -1.32
CA LEU A 17 6.94 18.47 -1.22
C LEU A 17 5.45 18.72 -1.52
N ARG A 18 4.74 17.74 -2.06
CA ARG A 18 3.30 17.85 -2.35
C ARG A 18 2.50 17.35 -1.14
N ARG A 19 1.41 18.05 -0.79
CA ARG A 19 0.60 17.74 0.40
C ARG A 19 -0.05 16.35 0.41
N SER A 20 -0.22 15.72 -0.76
CA SER A 20 -0.81 14.38 -0.93
C SER A 20 0.20 13.25 -0.84
N PHE A 21 1.47 13.53 -0.53
CA PHE A 21 2.54 12.55 -0.48
C PHE A 21 3.22 12.58 0.88
N ASP A 22 3.40 11.42 1.48
CA ASP A 22 4.09 11.25 2.76
C ASP A 22 5.20 10.20 2.64
N PHE A 23 6.42 10.61 2.97
CA PHE A 23 7.53 9.71 3.22
C PHE A 23 7.80 9.70 4.73
N THR A 24 7.53 8.58 5.38
CA THR A 24 7.59 8.47 6.83
C THR A 24 8.58 7.39 7.25
N ALA A 25 9.57 7.76 8.08
CA ALA A 25 10.46 6.82 8.75
C ALA A 25 9.99 6.57 10.19
N TYR A 26 10.02 5.30 10.61
CA TYR A 26 9.55 4.86 11.92
C TYR A 26 10.73 4.46 12.79
N PHE A 27 10.74 4.94 14.01
CA PHE A 27 11.80 4.70 14.99
C PHE A 27 11.22 4.18 16.30
N ASP A 28 11.96 3.28 16.93
CA ASP A 28 11.72 2.82 18.31
C ASP A 28 13.02 3.03 19.11
N PRO A 29 13.01 3.90 20.14
CA PRO A 29 14.20 4.19 20.93
C PRO A 29 14.74 2.99 21.73
N GLU A 30 13.91 1.96 21.91
CA GLU A 30 14.33 0.71 22.59
C GLU A 30 15.14 -0.22 21.67
N GLU A 31 15.15 0.05 20.35
CA GLU A 31 15.92 -0.73 19.40
C GLU A 31 17.34 -0.16 19.20
N PRO A 32 18.37 -1.02 19.13
CA PRO A 32 19.76 -0.57 19.01
C PRO A 32 20.05 0.33 17.80
N SER A 33 19.39 0.10 16.67
CA SER A 33 19.49 0.95 15.48
C SER A 33 18.50 2.12 15.51
N GLY A 34 17.51 2.09 16.39
CA GLY A 34 16.36 2.98 16.40
C GLY A 34 15.43 2.82 15.21
N PHE A 35 15.94 2.56 14.01
CA PHE A 35 15.16 2.51 12.77
C PHE A 35 14.39 1.19 12.62
N CYS A 36 13.06 1.29 12.51
CA CYS A 36 12.14 0.15 12.40
C CYS A 36 11.58 -0.08 11.01
N GLY A 37 11.39 0.96 10.23
CA GLY A 37 10.83 0.85 8.91
C GLY A 37 10.52 2.20 8.26
N VAL A 38 9.94 2.13 7.06
CA VAL A 38 9.59 3.28 6.25
C VAL A 38 8.32 3.01 5.46
N THR A 39 7.52 4.04 5.24
CA THR A 39 6.42 4.03 4.27
C THR A 39 6.54 5.21 3.31
N PHE A 40 6.10 4.98 2.08
CA PHE A 40 5.79 6.03 1.14
C PHE A 40 4.32 5.89 0.75
N THR A 41 3.55 6.93 0.94
CA THR A 41 2.11 6.92 0.73
C THR A 41 1.67 8.12 -0.08
N ILE A 42 0.60 7.94 -0.84
CA ILE A 42 -0.14 9.01 -1.50
C ILE A 42 -1.60 8.95 -1.04
N HIS A 43 -2.26 10.09 -0.94
CA HIS A 43 -3.64 10.12 -0.50
C HIS A 43 -4.48 11.18 -1.20
N SER A 44 -5.77 10.90 -1.32
CA SER A 44 -6.83 11.87 -1.60
C SER A 44 -7.49 12.29 -0.28
N ASP A 45 -8.74 12.74 -0.32
CA ASP A 45 -9.46 13.19 0.88
C ASP A 45 -9.90 12.02 1.80
N ASP A 46 -9.97 10.79 1.28
CA ASP A 46 -10.53 9.63 1.99
C ASP A 46 -9.96 8.27 1.55
N LEU A 47 -8.99 8.28 0.62
CA LEU A 47 -8.24 7.09 0.18
C LEU A 47 -6.75 7.31 0.38
N LEU A 48 -6.11 6.40 1.11
CA LEU A 48 -4.67 6.29 1.25
C LEU A 48 -4.15 5.13 0.41
N PHE A 49 -3.19 5.37 -0.46
CA PHE A 49 -2.47 4.32 -1.17
C PHE A 49 -1.05 4.19 -0.63
N VAL A 50 -0.70 2.99 -0.17
CA VAL A 50 0.64 2.67 0.32
C VAL A 50 1.47 2.19 -0.86
N VAL A 51 2.27 3.10 -1.43
CA VAL A 51 3.17 2.81 -2.57
C VAL A 51 4.22 1.78 -2.16
N PHE A 52 4.81 1.95 -0.98
CA PHE A 52 5.62 0.90 -0.37
C PHE A 52 5.61 0.97 1.17
N LEU A 53 5.80 -0.18 1.78
CA LEU A 53 6.06 -0.37 3.19
C LEU A 53 7.25 -1.32 3.34
N ALA A 54 8.28 -0.88 4.04
CA ALA A 54 9.44 -1.71 4.35
C ALA A 54 9.76 -1.66 5.84
N THR A 55 10.05 -2.82 6.41
CA THR A 55 10.54 -2.93 7.79
C THR A 55 12.02 -3.27 7.80
N ASN A 56 12.73 -2.82 8.84
CA ASN A 56 14.12 -3.19 9.03
C ASN A 56 14.26 -4.73 9.05
N PRO A 57 15.07 -5.32 8.15
CA PRO A 57 15.24 -6.78 8.07
C PRO A 57 15.67 -7.42 9.38
N ALA A 58 16.48 -6.72 10.20
CA ALA A 58 16.93 -7.21 11.50
C ALA A 58 15.80 -7.30 12.54
N LEU A 59 14.66 -6.64 12.30
CA LEU A 59 13.52 -6.59 13.20
C LEU A 59 12.30 -7.37 12.67
N ARG A 60 12.49 -8.23 11.67
CA ARG A 60 11.43 -9.08 11.14
C ARG A 60 10.81 -9.96 12.23
N SER A 61 9.53 -10.26 12.10
CA SER A 61 8.74 -11.08 13.04
C SER A 61 8.58 -10.49 14.45
N ARG A 62 8.96 -9.23 14.68
CA ARG A 62 8.81 -8.51 15.95
C ARG A 62 7.59 -7.58 15.99
N GLY A 63 6.67 -7.69 15.01
CA GLY A 63 5.41 -6.95 14.98
C GLY A 63 5.49 -5.52 14.43
N TYR A 64 6.66 -5.03 14.02
CA TYR A 64 6.80 -3.65 13.53
C TYR A 64 5.95 -3.34 12.30
N GLY A 65 5.79 -4.30 11.38
CA GLY A 65 4.90 -4.10 10.23
C GLY A 65 3.45 -3.81 10.65
N THR A 66 2.92 -4.55 11.63
CA THR A 66 1.58 -4.31 12.19
C THR A 66 1.50 -2.94 12.86
N ARG A 67 2.48 -2.59 13.72
CA ARG A 67 2.52 -1.27 14.37
C ARG A 67 2.53 -0.11 13.36
N ILE A 68 3.25 -0.26 12.25
CA ILE A 68 3.28 0.74 11.17
C ILE A 68 1.90 0.88 10.51
N LEU A 69 1.24 -0.25 10.19
CA LEU A 69 -0.12 -0.21 9.62
C LEU A 69 -1.14 0.40 10.58
N ASP A 70 -1.03 0.10 11.89
CA ASP A 70 -1.91 0.68 12.90
C ASP A 70 -1.70 2.19 13.02
N GLN A 71 -0.45 2.67 13.00
CA GLN A 71 -0.15 4.11 12.98
C GLN A 71 -0.69 4.80 11.71
N LEU A 72 -0.67 4.14 10.54
CA LEU A 72 -1.31 4.67 9.35
C LEU A 72 -2.83 4.81 9.52
N LYS A 73 -3.50 3.79 10.07
CA LYS A 73 -4.95 3.84 10.36
C LYS A 73 -5.30 4.94 11.37
N GLU A 74 -4.47 5.13 12.40
CA GLU A 74 -4.64 6.18 13.40
C GLU A 74 -4.41 7.58 12.82
N ARG A 75 -3.43 7.74 11.94
CA ARG A 75 -3.10 9.01 11.27
C ARG A 75 -4.14 9.43 10.23
N PHE A 76 -4.78 8.44 9.58
CA PHE A 76 -5.80 8.64 8.56
C PHE A 76 -7.13 8.01 8.99
N PRO A 77 -7.76 8.53 10.06
CA PRO A 77 -8.99 7.95 10.59
C PRO A 77 -10.13 8.09 9.56
N GLY A 78 -10.86 6.99 9.34
CA GLY A 78 -11.95 6.96 8.37
C GLY A 78 -11.54 6.77 6.91
N PHE A 79 -10.25 6.75 6.59
CA PHE A 79 -9.77 6.49 5.22
C PHE A 79 -9.86 5.00 4.89
N ALA A 80 -10.19 4.69 3.63
CA ALA A 80 -9.81 3.41 3.07
C ALA A 80 -8.31 3.39 2.81
N ILE A 81 -7.68 2.22 2.97
CA ILE A 81 -6.26 2.05 2.66
C ILE A 81 -6.13 0.98 1.58
N ALA A 82 -5.46 1.31 0.48
CA ALA A 82 -5.14 0.37 -0.57
C ALA A 82 -3.62 0.19 -0.69
N LEU A 83 -3.20 -0.96 -1.16
CA LEU A 83 -1.82 -1.29 -1.47
C LEU A 83 -1.76 -2.42 -2.49
N GLU A 84 -0.59 -2.66 -3.03
CA GLU A 84 -0.34 -3.69 -4.02
C GLU A 84 0.62 -4.75 -3.48
N ILE A 85 0.35 -6.01 -3.89
CA ILE A 85 1.26 -7.13 -3.64
C ILE A 85 1.44 -7.94 -4.93
N GLU A 86 2.55 -8.65 -5.04
CA GLU A 86 2.73 -9.65 -6.09
C GLU A 86 1.60 -10.71 -6.01
N PRO A 87 0.93 -11.05 -7.13
CA PRO A 87 -0.19 -11.99 -7.13
C PRO A 87 0.25 -13.40 -6.76
N MET A 88 -0.69 -14.18 -6.22
CA MET A 88 -0.46 -15.58 -5.86
C MET A 88 -0.43 -16.46 -7.13
N THR A 89 0.76 -16.68 -7.67
CA THR A 89 1.00 -17.60 -8.80
C THR A 89 1.79 -18.80 -8.32
N THR A 90 1.30 -20.02 -8.62
CA THR A 90 1.86 -21.29 -8.09
C THR A 90 3.30 -21.55 -8.53
N ASP A 91 3.70 -21.04 -9.68
CA ASP A 91 5.02 -21.24 -10.31
C ASP A 91 6.06 -20.17 -9.89
N ALA A 92 5.63 -19.20 -9.07
CA ALA A 92 6.55 -18.17 -8.61
C ALA A 92 7.66 -18.75 -7.71
N SER A 93 8.91 -18.44 -8.03
CA SER A 93 10.07 -18.88 -7.24
C SER A 93 10.03 -18.44 -5.78
N ASN A 94 9.29 -17.34 -5.50
CA ASN A 94 9.10 -16.75 -4.18
C ASN A 94 7.68 -16.99 -3.60
N PHE A 95 6.96 -18.04 -4.06
CA PHE A 95 5.58 -18.34 -3.67
C PHE A 95 5.34 -18.26 -2.15
N HIS A 96 6.17 -18.93 -1.34
CA HIS A 96 6.02 -18.89 0.12
C HIS A 96 6.25 -17.49 0.73
N GLN A 97 7.00 -16.62 0.06
CA GLN A 97 7.15 -15.24 0.50
C GLN A 97 5.87 -14.44 0.20
N ARG A 98 5.27 -14.64 -0.98
CA ARG A 98 4.00 -14.02 -1.36
C ARG A 98 2.87 -14.47 -0.43
N GLU A 99 2.76 -15.77 -0.15
CA GLU A 99 1.80 -16.33 0.80
C GLU A 99 1.91 -15.68 2.19
N ARG A 100 3.12 -15.57 2.74
CA ARG A 100 3.34 -14.91 4.03
C ARG A 100 2.99 -13.43 4.00
N ARG A 101 3.23 -12.74 2.89
CA ARG A 101 2.90 -11.33 2.68
C ARG A 101 1.38 -11.13 2.65
N LEU A 102 0.66 -11.93 1.86
CA LEU A 102 -0.79 -11.90 1.82
C LEU A 102 -1.40 -12.17 3.21
N ALA A 103 -0.96 -13.26 3.87
CA ALA A 103 -1.42 -13.59 5.22
C ALA A 103 -1.10 -12.49 6.25
N PHE A 104 0.01 -11.74 6.09
CA PHE A 104 0.32 -10.59 6.94
C PHE A 104 -0.71 -9.47 6.75
N TYR A 105 -1.05 -9.12 5.51
CA TYR A 105 -2.05 -8.07 5.26
C TYR A 105 -3.45 -8.49 5.68
N GLN A 106 -3.85 -9.74 5.42
CA GLN A 106 -5.15 -10.26 5.87
C GLN A 106 -5.31 -10.19 7.39
N ARG A 107 -4.28 -10.55 8.18
CA ARG A 107 -4.30 -10.40 9.65
C ARG A 107 -4.39 -8.95 10.12
N ASN A 108 -4.00 -8.01 9.28
CA ASN A 108 -4.12 -6.57 9.53
C ASN A 108 -5.42 -5.97 8.95
N GLY A 109 -6.39 -6.81 8.56
CA GLY A 109 -7.72 -6.39 8.13
C GLY A 109 -7.83 -6.01 6.64
N PHE A 110 -6.81 -6.28 5.84
CA PHE A 110 -6.89 -6.10 4.40
C PHE A 110 -7.56 -7.30 3.73
N VAL A 111 -8.27 -7.03 2.64
CA VAL A 111 -8.93 -8.04 1.82
C VAL A 111 -8.49 -7.90 0.36
N GLU A 112 -8.45 -9.04 -0.33
CA GLU A 112 -8.24 -9.12 -1.76
C GLU A 112 -9.43 -8.47 -2.49
N THR A 113 -9.17 -7.69 -3.52
CA THR A 113 -10.22 -6.98 -4.28
C THR A 113 -10.54 -7.67 -5.61
N GLY A 114 -9.63 -8.48 -6.13
CA GLY A 114 -9.69 -8.99 -7.50
C GLY A 114 -9.40 -7.93 -8.56
N LEU A 115 -8.98 -6.70 -8.15
CA LEU A 115 -8.39 -5.71 -9.03
C LEU A 115 -6.90 -5.95 -9.13
N TYR A 116 -6.36 -5.79 -10.32
CA TYR A 116 -4.94 -5.92 -10.62
C TYR A 116 -4.45 -4.68 -11.31
N THR A 117 -3.25 -4.26 -10.99
CA THR A 117 -2.49 -3.23 -11.70
C THR A 117 -1.45 -3.90 -12.58
N ASP A 118 -1.20 -3.32 -13.75
CA ASP A 118 -0.21 -3.79 -14.71
C ASP A 118 0.75 -2.64 -15.03
N TYR A 119 2.02 -2.84 -14.71
CA TYR A 119 3.12 -1.93 -15.00
C TYR A 119 4.03 -2.58 -16.05
N GLU A 120 3.72 -2.36 -17.33
CA GLU A 120 4.52 -2.88 -18.46
C GLU A 120 4.70 -4.42 -18.46
N GLY A 121 3.70 -5.15 -17.94
CA GLY A 121 3.70 -6.63 -17.87
C GLY A 121 3.95 -7.18 -16.47
N ASP A 122 4.38 -6.36 -15.51
CA ASP A 122 4.45 -6.74 -14.11
C ASP A 122 3.10 -6.49 -13.44
N GLN A 123 2.43 -7.56 -13.02
CA GLN A 123 1.10 -7.49 -12.42
C GLN A 123 1.19 -7.53 -10.89
N TYR A 124 0.34 -6.71 -10.25
CA TYR A 124 0.17 -6.70 -8.79
C TYR A 124 -1.31 -6.77 -8.44
N GLU A 125 -1.63 -7.46 -7.37
CA GLU A 125 -2.98 -7.53 -6.81
C GLU A 125 -3.22 -6.40 -5.82
N VAL A 126 -4.34 -5.71 -5.98
CA VAL A 126 -4.75 -4.64 -5.07
C VAL A 126 -5.44 -5.24 -3.85
N LEU A 127 -4.89 -4.99 -2.67
CA LEU A 127 -5.53 -5.24 -1.39
C LEU A 127 -6.15 -3.96 -0.85
N ARG A 128 -7.23 -4.11 -0.09
CA ARG A 128 -7.99 -3.00 0.49
C ARG A 128 -8.30 -3.24 1.97
N TYR A 129 -8.09 -2.22 2.79
CA TYR A 129 -8.65 -2.09 4.13
C TYR A 129 -9.76 -1.05 4.11
N LEU A 130 -10.88 -1.36 4.74
CA LEU A 130 -11.97 -0.41 4.98
C LEU A 130 -12.01 -0.06 6.48
N PRO A 131 -12.24 1.22 6.83
CA PRO A 131 -12.34 1.62 8.23
C PRO A 131 -13.53 0.93 8.89
N SER A 132 -13.38 0.59 10.19
CA SER A 132 -14.47 0.01 10.97
C SER A 132 -15.61 1.01 11.09
N ARG A 133 -16.84 0.55 10.88
CA ARG A 133 -18.04 1.38 11.05
C ARG A 133 -18.27 1.61 12.54
N LEU A 134 -18.04 2.84 13.01
CA LEU A 134 -18.50 3.25 14.31
C LEU A 134 -19.97 3.69 14.20
N PRO A 135 -20.86 3.31 15.16
CA PRO A 135 -22.24 3.72 15.12
C PRO A 135 -22.38 5.25 15.12
N GLY A 136 -23.05 5.80 14.10
CA GLY A 136 -23.31 7.25 14.00
C GLY A 136 -22.29 8.06 13.18
N GLU A 137 -21.20 7.45 12.70
CA GLU A 137 -20.24 8.15 11.85
C GLU A 137 -20.33 7.66 10.39
N ALA A 138 -20.42 8.61 9.47
CA ALA A 138 -20.25 8.34 8.05
C ALA A 138 -18.74 8.40 7.71
N HIS A 139 -18.09 7.24 7.61
CA HIS A 139 -16.72 7.19 7.15
C HIS A 139 -16.69 7.31 5.61
N GLN A 140 -16.06 8.34 5.12
CA GLN A 140 -15.95 8.61 3.67
C GLN A 140 -15.29 7.44 2.94
N GLY A 141 -14.28 6.82 3.54
CA GLY A 141 -13.59 5.66 2.96
C GLY A 141 -14.46 4.40 2.76
N MET A 142 -15.68 4.35 3.28
CA MET A 142 -16.59 3.20 3.05
C MET A 142 -17.13 3.12 1.62
N GLN A 143 -17.12 4.21 0.85
CA GLN A 143 -17.50 4.18 -0.56
C GLN A 143 -16.62 3.24 -1.40
N TYR A 144 -15.39 3.01 -0.96
CA TYR A 144 -14.44 2.11 -1.61
C TYR A 144 -14.75 0.62 -1.39
N ALA A 145 -15.87 0.28 -0.74
CA ALA A 145 -16.46 -1.05 -0.82
C ALA A 145 -16.92 -1.37 -2.25
N ASP A 146 -17.35 -0.36 -3.01
CA ASP A 146 -17.59 -0.48 -4.45
C ASP A 146 -16.25 -0.51 -5.21
N LEU A 147 -16.05 -1.56 -6.00
CA LEU A 147 -14.80 -1.78 -6.74
C LEU A 147 -14.65 -0.79 -7.92
N GLY A 148 -15.74 -0.33 -8.49
CA GLY A 148 -15.71 0.67 -9.55
C GLY A 148 -15.21 2.02 -9.02
N VAL A 149 -15.70 2.43 -7.85
CA VAL A 149 -15.25 3.64 -7.16
C VAL A 149 -13.78 3.51 -6.78
N LEU A 150 -13.39 2.37 -6.17
CA LEU A 150 -12.00 2.13 -5.80
C LEU A 150 -11.07 2.21 -7.01
N ARG A 151 -11.44 1.54 -8.11
CA ARG A 151 -10.66 1.53 -9.36
C ARG A 151 -10.45 2.94 -9.89
N SER A 152 -11.54 3.69 -10.10
CA SER A 152 -11.47 5.05 -10.68
C SER A 152 -10.62 5.97 -9.80
N SER A 153 -10.79 5.91 -8.47
CA SER A 153 -10.01 6.73 -7.54
C SER A 153 -8.54 6.35 -7.50
N LEU A 154 -8.20 5.05 -7.62
CA LEU A 154 -6.82 4.62 -7.76
C LEU A 154 -6.19 5.09 -9.06
N GLU A 155 -6.92 4.99 -10.20
CA GLU A 155 -6.46 5.50 -11.50
C GLU A 155 -6.13 7.01 -11.41
N GLU A 156 -7.00 7.82 -10.82
CA GLU A 156 -6.77 9.25 -10.60
C GLU A 156 -5.59 9.52 -9.66
N LEU A 157 -5.51 8.79 -8.54
CA LEU A 157 -4.48 8.98 -7.55
C LEU A 157 -3.10 8.60 -8.10
N LEU A 158 -2.97 7.48 -8.79
CA LEU A 158 -1.72 7.02 -9.42
C LEU A 158 -1.31 7.92 -10.58
N ALA A 159 -2.27 8.42 -11.38
CA ALA A 159 -2.00 9.42 -12.41
C ALA A 159 -1.42 10.72 -11.84
N SER A 160 -1.77 11.07 -10.59
CA SER A 160 -1.24 12.26 -9.90
C SER A 160 0.25 12.17 -9.59
N LEU A 161 0.85 10.97 -9.61
CA LEU A 161 2.30 10.78 -9.52
C LEU A 161 3.03 11.53 -10.64
N ALA A 162 2.37 11.67 -11.82
CA ALA A 162 2.92 12.31 -13.01
C ALA A 162 4.28 11.70 -13.47
N ILE A 163 4.51 10.42 -13.15
CA ILE A 163 5.67 9.64 -13.57
C ILE A 163 5.14 8.56 -14.51
N PRO A 164 5.35 8.68 -15.84
CA PRO A 164 4.71 7.79 -16.83
C PRO A 164 4.94 6.29 -16.58
N VAL A 165 6.12 5.92 -16.10
CA VAL A 165 6.50 4.52 -15.82
C VAL A 165 5.74 3.93 -14.62
N TYR A 166 5.15 4.77 -13.77
CA TYR A 166 4.41 4.36 -12.57
C TYR A 166 2.89 4.56 -12.69
N ILE A 167 2.37 4.77 -13.89
CA ILE A 167 0.94 4.84 -14.13
C ILE A 167 0.49 3.49 -14.70
N PRO A 168 -0.09 2.59 -13.88
CA PRO A 168 -0.52 1.28 -14.35
C PRO A 168 -1.83 1.34 -15.10
N THR A 169 -2.15 0.27 -15.82
CA THR A 169 -3.53 -0.06 -16.18
C THR A 169 -4.16 -0.89 -15.06
N ILE A 170 -5.41 -0.56 -14.67
CA ILE A 170 -6.14 -1.32 -13.64
C ILE A 170 -7.23 -2.16 -14.31
N HIS A 171 -7.28 -3.45 -14.00
CA HIS A 171 -8.23 -4.41 -14.56
C HIS A 171 -8.75 -5.39 -13.51
N VAL A 172 -9.81 -6.12 -13.84
CA VAL A 172 -10.37 -7.19 -13.01
C VAL A 172 -9.80 -8.53 -13.46
N GLY A 173 -9.34 -9.33 -12.49
CA GLY A 173 -8.74 -10.63 -12.75
C GLY A 173 -7.30 -10.57 -13.26
N ILE A 174 -6.55 -11.66 -13.07
CA ILE A 174 -5.20 -11.83 -13.61
C ILE A 174 -5.30 -11.92 -15.14
N ARG A 175 -4.45 -11.20 -15.85
CA ARG A 175 -4.25 -11.39 -17.30
C ARG A 175 -3.29 -12.54 -17.52
N GLU A 176 -3.68 -13.48 -18.39
CA GLU A 176 -2.81 -14.56 -18.87
C GLU A 176 -1.74 -14.04 -19.83
#